data_f06be093b71db7fbc54c45ac4dd1c352
#
_entry.id   f06be093b71db7fbc54c45ac4dd1c352
#
_cell.length_a   1.000
_cell.length_b   1.000
_cell.length_c   1.000
_cell.angle_alpha   90.00
_cell.angle_beta   90.00
_cell.angle_gamma   90.00
#
_symmetry.space_group_name_H-M   'P 1'
#
loop_
_entity.id
_entity.type
_entity.pdbx_description
1 polymer ?
#
loop_
_entity_poly.entity_id
_entity_poly.type
_entity_poly.pdbx_seq_one_letter_code
_entity_poly.pdbx_strand_id
1 'polypeptide(L)'
;MQVKEILRVKGNRLLSIEPSGRAVDAVRTMAEQNLGSLIVLERERMVGVITFREILQALAQRAGTLGDLRVSDVMVRDPVTATPDMEVNELRRTMLDSGARYLPVVQDGKLVGVISFRDVAKAVLEEQDFENKMLKGYIKNWPA
;
A
#
# COMPACT_ATOMS: atom_id res chain seq x y z
N MET A 1 17.63 3.58 1.60
CA MET A 1 16.63 2.62 2.14
C MET A 1 15.81 2.06 1.00
N GLN A 2 15.63 0.77 0.99
CA GLN A 2 14.88 0.08 -0.05
C GLN A 2 13.51 -0.38 0.47
N VAL A 3 12.60 -0.62 -0.46
CA VAL A 3 11.23 -1.09 -0.16
C VAL A 3 11.24 -2.33 0.72
N LYS A 4 12.14 -3.28 0.47
CA LYS A 4 12.23 -4.52 1.25
C LYS A 4 12.48 -4.27 2.75
N GLU A 5 13.16 -3.20 3.10
CA GLU A 5 13.43 -2.84 4.49
C GLU A 5 12.15 -2.39 5.20
N ILE A 6 11.30 -1.63 4.48
CA ILE A 6 10.01 -1.23 5.01
C ILE A 6 9.10 -2.45 5.20
N LEU A 7 9.06 -3.35 4.23
CA LEU A 7 8.26 -4.57 4.33
C LEU A 7 8.68 -5.45 5.48
N ARG A 8 9.99 -5.53 5.75
CA ARG A 8 10.53 -6.34 6.86
C ARG A 8 10.02 -5.84 8.21
N VAL A 9 9.98 -4.52 8.39
CA VAL A 9 9.50 -3.89 9.63
C VAL A 9 7.98 -3.97 9.74
N LYS A 10 7.27 -3.73 8.63
CA LYS A 10 5.81 -3.76 8.58
C LYS A 10 5.23 -5.13 8.89
N GLY A 11 5.94 -6.20 8.51
CA GLY A 11 5.44 -7.57 8.61
C GLY A 11 4.70 -8.00 7.37
N ASN A 12 4.28 -9.28 7.37
CA ASN A 12 3.71 -9.92 6.18
C ASN A 12 2.19 -10.03 6.22
N ARG A 13 1.51 -9.13 6.95
CA ARG A 13 0.06 -9.15 6.99
C ARG A 13 -0.48 -8.70 5.64
N LEU A 14 -0.98 -9.64 4.87
CA LEU A 14 -1.55 -9.41 3.56
C LEU A 14 -2.93 -10.05 3.51
N LEU A 15 -3.96 -9.24 3.29
CA LEU A 15 -5.31 -9.74 3.10
C LEU A 15 -5.71 -9.55 1.65
N SER A 16 -6.42 -10.54 1.13
CA SER A 16 -6.84 -10.56 -0.26
C SER A 16 -8.33 -10.92 -0.36
N ILE A 17 -8.88 -10.65 -1.53
CA ILE A 17 -10.25 -11.01 -1.86
C ILE A 17 -10.27 -11.48 -3.31
N GLU A 18 -11.26 -12.30 -3.67
CA GLU A 18 -11.42 -12.77 -5.03
C GLU A 18 -12.20 -11.75 -5.87
N PRO A 19 -11.93 -11.68 -7.19
CA PRO A 19 -12.66 -10.73 -8.06
C PRO A 19 -14.16 -11.04 -8.15
N SER A 20 -14.57 -12.29 -7.98
CA SER A 20 -15.96 -12.71 -7.98
C SER A 20 -16.68 -12.39 -6.67
N GLY A 21 -15.95 -12.01 -5.63
CA GLY A 21 -16.54 -11.60 -4.36
C GLY A 21 -17.37 -10.34 -4.49
N ARG A 22 -18.24 -10.09 -3.51
CA ARG A 22 -19.07 -8.89 -3.51
C ARG A 22 -18.27 -7.69 -2.99
N ALA A 23 -18.49 -6.53 -3.60
CA ALA A 23 -17.83 -5.31 -3.15
C ALA A 23 -18.16 -5.00 -1.69
N VAL A 24 -19.37 -5.27 -1.23
CA VAL A 24 -19.76 -5.06 0.18
C VAL A 24 -18.94 -5.94 1.14
N ASP A 25 -18.52 -7.12 0.71
CA ASP A 25 -17.68 -7.98 1.54
C ASP A 25 -16.26 -7.43 1.65
N ALA A 26 -15.75 -6.80 0.59
CA ALA A 26 -14.49 -6.08 0.64
C ALA A 26 -14.54 -4.94 1.66
N VAL A 27 -15.60 -4.16 1.64
CA VAL A 27 -15.83 -3.07 2.59
C VAL A 27 -15.83 -3.60 4.02
N ARG A 28 -16.56 -4.68 4.25
CA ARG A 28 -16.64 -5.29 5.59
C ARG A 28 -15.26 -5.73 6.09
N THR A 29 -14.50 -6.41 5.24
CA THR A 29 -13.14 -6.85 5.58
C THR A 29 -12.22 -5.67 5.88
N MET A 30 -12.27 -4.64 5.05
CA MET A 30 -11.46 -3.44 5.24
C MET A 30 -11.80 -2.75 6.56
N ALA A 31 -13.07 -2.62 6.87
CA ALA A 31 -13.54 -2.00 8.10
C ALA A 31 -13.15 -2.81 9.34
N GLU A 32 -13.40 -4.11 9.33
CA GLU A 32 -13.10 -5.00 10.46
C GLU A 32 -11.60 -5.10 10.75
N GLN A 33 -10.80 -5.13 9.70
CA GLN A 33 -9.34 -5.28 9.82
C GLN A 33 -8.61 -3.95 9.83
N ASN A 34 -9.33 -2.85 9.74
CA ASN A 34 -8.77 -1.48 9.70
C ASN A 34 -7.72 -1.34 8.59
N LEU A 35 -8.08 -1.76 7.39
CA LEU A 35 -7.23 -1.71 6.20
C LEU A 35 -7.77 -0.72 5.19
N GLY A 36 -6.86 0.00 4.52
CA GLY A 36 -7.21 0.94 3.46
C GLY A 36 -7.23 0.33 2.06
N SER A 37 -6.80 -0.91 1.94
CA SER A 37 -6.76 -1.61 0.65
C SER A 37 -6.85 -3.11 0.84
N LEU A 38 -7.27 -3.79 -0.23
CA LEU A 38 -7.18 -5.25 -0.34
C LEU A 38 -6.59 -5.59 -1.70
N ILE A 39 -5.77 -6.61 -1.72
CA ILE A 39 -5.28 -7.18 -2.97
C ILE A 39 -6.36 -8.09 -3.53
N VAL A 40 -6.58 -8.03 -4.84
CA VAL A 40 -7.52 -8.91 -5.51
C VAL A 40 -6.72 -10.01 -6.19
N LEU A 41 -6.92 -11.23 -5.72
CA LEU A 41 -6.22 -12.43 -6.22
C LEU A 41 -7.19 -13.37 -6.89
N GLU A 42 -6.78 -13.89 -8.04
CA GLU A 42 -7.47 -14.98 -8.73
C GLU A 42 -6.46 -16.07 -9.00
N ARG A 43 -6.69 -17.24 -8.42
CA ARG A 43 -5.78 -18.38 -8.58
C ARG A 43 -4.32 -18.02 -8.22
N GLU A 44 -4.15 -17.39 -7.06
CA GLU A 44 -2.84 -16.95 -6.55
C GLU A 44 -2.17 -15.85 -7.37
N ARG A 45 -2.88 -15.29 -8.33
CA ARG A 45 -2.38 -14.25 -9.21
C ARG A 45 -3.04 -12.92 -8.89
N MET A 46 -2.25 -11.88 -8.71
CA MET A 46 -2.82 -10.55 -8.49
C MET A 46 -3.44 -10.05 -9.78
N VAL A 47 -4.74 -9.72 -9.71
CA VAL A 47 -5.48 -9.15 -10.84
C VAL A 47 -5.86 -7.70 -10.62
N GLY A 48 -5.71 -7.20 -9.39
CA GLY A 48 -6.03 -5.80 -9.10
C GLY A 48 -5.86 -5.47 -7.63
N VAL A 49 -6.25 -4.24 -7.31
CA VAL A 49 -6.29 -3.73 -5.93
C VAL A 49 -7.59 -2.94 -5.75
N ILE A 50 -8.18 -3.04 -4.57
CA ILE A 50 -9.35 -2.24 -4.21
C ILE A 50 -8.98 -1.40 -2.99
N THR A 51 -9.27 -0.09 -3.05
CA THR A 51 -8.95 0.84 -1.98
C THR A 51 -10.18 1.67 -1.62
N PHE A 52 -10.07 2.47 -0.57
CA PHE A 52 -11.12 3.42 -0.18
C PHE A 52 -11.58 4.29 -1.36
N ARG A 53 -10.65 4.69 -2.22
CA ARG A 53 -10.96 5.58 -3.33
C ARG A 53 -11.96 4.94 -4.29
N GLU A 54 -11.76 3.70 -4.69
CA GLU A 54 -12.65 2.99 -5.60
C GLU A 54 -14.01 2.74 -4.96
N ILE A 55 -14.01 2.44 -3.66
CA ILE A 55 -15.26 2.27 -2.92
C ILE A 55 -16.07 3.58 -2.91
N LEU A 56 -15.41 4.70 -2.59
CA LEU A 56 -16.08 6.01 -2.58
C LEU A 56 -16.59 6.39 -3.97
N GLN A 57 -15.82 6.14 -5.00
CA GLN A 57 -16.24 6.41 -6.38
C GLN A 57 -17.47 5.57 -6.76
N ALA A 58 -17.48 4.29 -6.40
CA ALA A 58 -18.61 3.41 -6.68
C ALA A 58 -19.88 3.87 -5.95
N LEU A 59 -19.76 4.23 -4.68
CA LEU A 59 -20.87 4.75 -3.88
C LEU A 59 -21.43 6.05 -4.47
N ALA A 60 -20.54 6.96 -4.89
CA ALA A 60 -20.96 8.25 -5.47
C ALA A 60 -21.73 8.04 -6.77
N GLN A 61 -21.31 7.09 -7.59
CA GLN A 61 -21.95 6.78 -8.87
C GLN A 61 -23.29 6.04 -8.70
N ARG A 62 -23.49 5.37 -7.58
CA ARG A 62 -24.65 4.50 -7.34
C ARG A 62 -25.53 5.00 -6.20
N ALA A 63 -25.56 6.29 -5.95
CA ALA A 63 -26.42 6.92 -4.95
C ALA A 63 -26.29 6.33 -3.54
N GLY A 64 -25.06 5.99 -3.15
CA GLY A 64 -24.76 5.55 -1.79
C GLY A 64 -24.89 4.05 -1.52
N THR A 65 -25.07 3.24 -2.56
CA THR A 65 -25.20 1.78 -2.38
C THR A 65 -24.23 1.03 -3.30
N LEU A 66 -23.68 -0.06 -2.79
CA LEU A 66 -22.84 -0.96 -3.59
C LEU A 66 -23.69 -2.05 -4.28
N GLY A 67 -24.88 -2.31 -3.75
CA GLY A 67 -25.81 -3.28 -4.34
C GLY A 67 -25.16 -4.65 -4.52
N ASP A 68 -25.23 -5.17 -5.75
CA ASP A 68 -24.68 -6.46 -6.14
C ASP A 68 -23.35 -6.35 -6.90
N LEU A 69 -22.69 -5.19 -6.83
CA LEU A 69 -21.38 -5.02 -7.47
C LEU A 69 -20.39 -6.06 -6.97
N ARG A 70 -19.63 -6.60 -7.91
CA ARG A 70 -18.52 -7.51 -7.62
C ARG A 70 -17.23 -6.70 -7.40
N VAL A 71 -16.27 -7.31 -6.73
CA VAL A 71 -14.96 -6.71 -6.55
C VAL A 71 -14.36 -6.36 -7.91
N SER A 72 -14.51 -7.24 -8.91
CA SER A 72 -14.04 -7.00 -10.27
C SER A 72 -14.64 -5.77 -10.94
N ASP A 73 -15.83 -5.33 -10.51
CA ASP A 73 -16.49 -4.13 -11.05
C ASP A 73 -15.88 -2.85 -10.48
N VAL A 74 -15.22 -2.92 -9.34
CA VAL A 74 -14.76 -1.76 -8.57
C VAL A 74 -13.24 -1.65 -8.54
N MET A 75 -12.52 -2.76 -8.56
CA MET A 75 -11.07 -2.79 -8.40
C MET A 75 -10.31 -2.01 -9.49
N VAL A 76 -9.11 -1.57 -9.16
CA VAL A 76 -8.15 -1.07 -10.14
C VAL A 76 -7.44 -2.27 -10.76
N ARG A 77 -7.52 -2.40 -12.08
CA ARG A 77 -6.80 -3.44 -12.83
C ARG A 77 -5.38 -2.95 -13.14
N ASP A 78 -4.44 -3.86 -13.16
CA ASP A 78 -3.04 -3.55 -13.46
C ASP A 78 -2.53 -2.33 -12.68
N PRO A 79 -2.58 -2.39 -11.34
CA PRO A 79 -2.14 -1.26 -10.54
C PRO A 79 -0.65 -1.00 -10.71
N VAL A 80 -0.25 0.24 -10.44
CA VAL A 80 1.18 0.57 -10.33
C VAL A 80 1.78 -0.26 -9.21
N THR A 81 2.93 -0.87 -9.47
CA THR A 81 3.61 -1.74 -8.52
C THR A 81 5.00 -1.23 -8.17
N ALA A 82 5.54 -1.76 -7.08
CA ALA A 82 6.92 -1.54 -6.67
C ALA A 82 7.66 -2.87 -6.64
N THR A 83 8.98 -2.80 -6.56
CA THR A 83 9.84 -3.98 -6.37
C THR A 83 10.54 -3.88 -5.02
N PRO A 84 10.96 -5.00 -4.42
CA PRO A 84 11.68 -4.96 -3.14
C PRO A 84 12.97 -4.15 -3.19
N ASP A 85 13.64 -4.12 -4.34
CA ASP A 85 14.92 -3.42 -4.50
C ASP A 85 14.77 -1.93 -4.82
N MET A 86 13.54 -1.47 -5.05
CA MET A 86 13.26 -0.07 -5.34
C MET A 86 13.68 0.81 -4.17
N GLU A 87 14.34 1.92 -4.48
CA GLU A 87 14.71 2.91 -3.47
C GLU A 87 13.46 3.66 -2.99
N VAL A 88 13.44 4.00 -1.71
CA VAL A 88 12.29 4.68 -1.08
C VAL A 88 11.99 6.02 -1.76
N ASN A 89 13.03 6.75 -2.20
CA ASN A 89 12.81 8.02 -2.90
C ASN A 89 12.11 7.81 -4.25
N GLU A 90 12.45 6.76 -4.98
CA GLU A 90 11.76 6.39 -6.22
C GLU A 90 10.31 6.00 -5.94
N LEU A 91 10.09 5.23 -4.88
CA LEU A 91 8.75 4.83 -4.44
C LEU A 91 7.88 6.05 -4.13
N ARG A 92 8.42 7.00 -3.38
CA ARG A 92 7.72 8.25 -3.05
C ARG A 92 7.32 9.01 -4.31
N ARG A 93 8.23 9.13 -5.25
CA ARG A 93 7.97 9.80 -6.53
C ARG A 93 6.88 9.09 -7.31
N THR A 94 6.94 7.78 -7.38
CA THR A 94 5.93 6.96 -8.06
C THR A 94 4.55 7.18 -7.44
N MET A 95 4.47 7.19 -6.11
CA MET A 95 3.21 7.43 -5.40
C MET A 95 2.67 8.85 -5.66
N LEU A 96 3.54 9.85 -5.63
CA LEU A 96 3.12 11.23 -5.87
C LEU A 96 2.66 11.44 -7.31
N ASP A 97 3.39 10.89 -8.27
CA ASP A 97 3.08 11.07 -9.69
C ASP A 97 1.80 10.32 -10.10
N SER A 98 1.60 9.13 -9.55
CA SER A 98 0.42 8.31 -9.89
C SER A 98 -0.81 8.62 -9.04
N GLY A 99 -0.62 9.29 -7.89
CA GLY A 99 -1.68 9.49 -6.92
C GLY A 99 -2.07 8.23 -6.15
N ALA A 100 -1.37 7.14 -6.35
CA ALA A 100 -1.64 5.88 -5.65
C ALA A 100 -1.14 5.95 -4.20
N ARG A 101 -2.01 5.59 -3.27
CA ARG A 101 -1.68 5.55 -1.83
C ARG A 101 -1.23 4.17 -1.36
N TYR A 102 -1.41 3.17 -2.19
CA TYR A 102 -1.09 1.77 -1.90
C TYR A 102 -0.47 1.16 -3.15
N LEU A 103 0.72 0.61 -3.03
CA LEU A 103 1.38 -0.06 -4.12
C LEU A 103 1.65 -1.51 -3.75
N PRO A 104 1.15 -2.47 -4.53
CA PRO A 104 1.59 -3.85 -4.39
C PRO A 104 3.07 -3.96 -4.70
N VAL A 105 3.78 -4.76 -3.92
CA VAL A 105 5.20 -5.05 -4.14
C VAL A 105 5.31 -6.43 -4.76
N VAL A 106 5.93 -6.48 -5.93
CA VAL A 106 6.02 -7.70 -6.75
C VAL A 106 7.49 -8.02 -7.01
N GLN A 107 7.84 -9.29 -6.87
CA GLN A 107 9.17 -9.81 -7.22
C GLN A 107 9.02 -11.05 -8.06
N ASP A 108 9.63 -11.06 -9.25
CA ASP A 108 9.59 -12.21 -10.17
C ASP A 108 8.15 -12.67 -10.45
N GLY A 109 7.25 -11.71 -10.66
CA GLY A 109 5.84 -11.99 -10.93
C GLY A 109 5.01 -12.40 -9.73
N LYS A 110 5.60 -12.43 -8.53
CA LYS A 110 4.90 -12.83 -7.30
C LYS A 110 4.70 -11.66 -6.37
N LEU A 111 3.51 -11.58 -5.81
CA LEU A 111 3.18 -10.58 -4.80
C LEU A 111 3.91 -10.89 -3.49
N VAL A 112 4.68 -9.94 -2.97
CA VAL A 112 5.40 -10.09 -1.72
C VAL A 112 4.89 -9.19 -0.59
N GLY A 113 4.07 -8.21 -0.92
CA GLY A 113 3.49 -7.33 0.11
C GLY A 113 2.78 -6.13 -0.51
N VAL A 114 2.33 -5.23 0.36
CA VAL A 114 1.72 -3.96 -0.04
C VAL A 114 2.36 -2.86 0.78
N ILE A 115 2.72 -1.76 0.14
CA ILE A 115 3.23 -0.56 0.83
C ILE A 115 2.22 0.56 0.69
N SER A 116 1.90 1.20 1.81
CA SER A 116 1.05 2.39 1.83
C SER A 116 1.89 3.65 1.89
N PHE A 117 1.29 4.77 1.50
CA PHE A 117 1.91 6.08 1.66
C PHE A 117 2.28 6.35 3.13
N ARG A 118 1.46 5.89 4.06
CA ARG A 118 1.72 5.99 5.49
C ARG A 118 3.00 5.24 5.89
N ASP A 119 3.19 4.04 5.37
CA ASP A 119 4.40 3.24 5.63
C ASP A 119 5.66 3.98 5.18
N VAL A 120 5.58 4.59 4.02
CA VAL A 120 6.69 5.37 3.45
C VAL A 120 6.97 6.60 4.31
N ALA A 121 5.92 7.36 4.69
CA ALA A 121 6.06 8.54 5.52
C ALA A 121 6.69 8.20 6.87
N LYS A 122 6.27 7.13 7.50
CA LYS A 122 6.82 6.65 8.75
C LYS A 122 8.30 6.31 8.63
N ALA A 123 8.65 5.56 7.58
CA ALA A 123 10.04 5.15 7.34
C ALA A 123 10.96 6.36 7.11
N VAL A 124 10.51 7.34 6.32
CA VAL A 124 11.27 8.56 6.05
C VAL A 124 11.48 9.36 7.31
N LEU A 125 10.43 9.52 8.13
CA LEU A 125 10.54 10.23 9.41
C LEU A 125 11.52 9.55 10.37
N GLU A 126 11.46 8.24 10.48
CA GLU A 126 12.36 7.48 11.34
C GLU A 126 13.82 7.60 10.89
N GLU A 127 14.04 7.57 9.58
CA GLU A 127 15.37 7.75 9.02
C GLU A 127 15.91 9.15 9.32
N GLN A 128 15.10 10.19 9.17
CA GLN A 128 15.47 11.57 9.48
C GLN A 128 15.77 11.74 10.97
N ASP A 129 14.96 11.15 11.84
CA ASP A 129 15.19 11.19 13.28
C ASP A 129 16.52 10.52 13.66
N PHE A 130 16.81 9.38 13.05
CA PHE A 130 18.07 8.69 13.26
C PHE A 130 19.26 9.55 12.83
N GLU A 131 19.20 10.14 11.63
CA GLU A 131 20.24 11.02 11.12
C GLU A 131 20.45 12.25 12.02
N ASN A 132 19.36 12.85 12.50
CA ASN A 132 19.41 14.00 13.40
C ASN A 132 20.08 13.64 14.73
N LYS A 133 19.74 12.49 15.29
CA LYS A 133 20.35 12.01 16.53
C LYS A 133 21.84 11.74 16.34
N MET A 134 22.23 11.16 15.23
CA MET A 134 23.65 10.92 14.91
C MET A 134 24.39 12.23 14.77
N LEU A 135 23.82 13.19 14.07
CA LEU A 135 24.42 14.51 13.89
C LEU A 135 24.56 15.27 15.21
N LYS A 136 23.53 15.26 16.05
CA LYS A 136 23.59 15.88 17.37
C LYS A 136 24.65 15.24 18.25
N GLY A 137 24.78 13.93 18.19
CA GLY A 137 25.82 13.19 18.91
C GLY A 137 27.22 13.59 18.45
N TYR A 138 27.39 13.72 17.14
CA TYR A 138 28.64 14.15 16.56
C TYR A 138 29.03 15.56 17.01
N ILE A 139 28.08 16.50 16.94
CA ILE A 139 28.30 17.89 17.37
C ILE A 139 28.63 17.95 18.87
N LYS A 140 27.89 17.21 19.68
CA LYS A 140 28.04 17.16 21.12
C LYS A 140 29.43 16.64 21.54
N ASN A 141 29.98 15.70 20.77
CA ASN A 141 31.26 15.07 21.03
C ASN A 141 32.42 15.71 20.25
N TRP A 142 32.16 16.81 19.58
CA TRP A 142 33.15 17.51 18.80
C TRP A 142 34.23 18.07 19.75
N PRO A 143 35.52 17.86 19.45
CA PRO A 143 36.59 18.45 20.30
C PRO A 143 36.48 19.98 20.25
N ALA A 144 36.53 20.56 21.39
CA ALA A 144 36.44 22.01 21.52
C ALA A 144 37.75 22.68 21.02
#